data_c50a05158eab446681afc6326a1eae0b
#
_entry.id   c50a05158eab446681afc6326a1eae0b
#
_cell.length_a   1.000
_cell.length_b   1.000
_cell.length_c   1.000
_cell.angle_alpha   90.00
_cell.angle_beta   90.00
_cell.angle_gamma   90.00
#
_symmetry.space_group_name_H-M   'P 1'
#
loop_
_entity.id
_entity.type
_entity.pdbx_description
1 polymer ?
#
loop_
_entity_poly.entity_id
_entity_poly.type
_entity_poly.pdbx_seq_one_letter_code
_entity_poly.pdbx_strand_id
1 'polypeptide(L)' 'MLIIENDTDKKKCMSAFGDNEFVLTKEEVLALLAGKVLGDPDFEEYGTFITMKKEE' A
#
# COMPACT_ATOMS: atom_id res chain seq x y z
N MET A 1 6.83 5.20 -7.81
CA MET A 1 6.85 4.03 -6.91
C MET A 1 7.56 2.88 -7.61
N LEU A 2 8.41 2.16 -6.91
CA LEU A 2 9.23 1.10 -7.49
C LEU A 2 8.52 -0.25 -7.43
N ILE A 3 8.54 -0.98 -8.55
CA ILE A 3 8.07 -2.37 -8.56
C ILE A 3 9.24 -3.23 -8.10
N ILE A 4 9.03 -3.93 -6.98
CA ILE A 4 10.08 -4.72 -6.34
C ILE A 4 10.08 -6.13 -6.92
N GLU A 5 11.17 -6.50 -7.61
CA GLU A 5 11.31 -7.80 -8.26
C GLU A 5 12.41 -8.66 -7.62
N ASN A 6 13.25 -8.05 -6.77
CA ASN A 6 14.36 -8.74 -6.13
C ASN A 6 14.76 -8.07 -4.81
N ASP A 7 15.70 -8.65 -4.09
CA ASP A 7 16.15 -8.14 -2.80
C ASP A 7 16.86 -6.78 -2.91
N THR A 8 17.54 -6.54 -4.01
CA THR A 8 18.22 -5.26 -4.24
C THR A 8 17.20 -4.13 -4.32
N ASP A 9 16.10 -4.36 -5.05
CA ASP A 9 15.01 -3.38 -5.16
C ASP A 9 14.35 -3.14 -3.80
N LYS A 10 14.15 -4.21 -3.03
CA LYS A 10 13.56 -4.11 -1.69
C LYS A 10 14.40 -3.24 -0.76
N LYS A 11 15.73 -3.43 -0.79
CA LYS A 11 16.65 -2.66 0.05
C LYS A 11 16.61 -1.17 -0.25
N LYS A 12 16.35 -0.77 -1.49
CA LYS A 12 16.24 0.64 -1.86
C LYS A 12 15.04 1.32 -1.21
N CYS A 13 14.04 0.55 -0.80
CA CYS A 13 12.81 1.07 -0.21
C CYS A 13 12.77 0.96 1.32
N MET A 14 13.78 0.33 1.93
CA MET A 14 13.83 0.16 3.39
C MET A 14 14.22 1.46 4.08
N SER A 15 13.64 1.68 5.25
CA SER A 15 13.88 2.86 6.06
C SER A 15 14.62 2.50 7.35
N ALA A 16 15.45 3.44 7.84
CA ALA A 16 16.12 3.31 9.14
C ALA A 16 15.14 3.34 10.31
N PHE A 17 13.92 3.84 10.09
CA PHE A 17 12.90 3.99 11.13
C PHE A 17 11.89 2.86 11.15
N GLY A 18 12.07 1.85 10.34
CA GLY A 18 11.16 0.74 10.21
C GLY A 18 10.33 0.81 8.94
N ASP A 19 9.65 -0.29 8.65
CA ASP A 19 8.88 -0.44 7.42
C ASP A 19 7.43 -0.76 7.72
N ASN A 20 6.52 -0.25 6.90
CA ASN A 20 5.11 -0.60 6.93
C ASN A 20 4.81 -1.52 5.75
N GLU A 21 3.98 -2.52 6.00
CA GLU A 21 3.55 -3.44 4.96
C GLU A 21 2.03 -3.56 4.99
N PHE A 22 1.40 -3.41 3.82
CA PHE A 22 -0.03 -3.61 3.68
C PHE A 22 -0.26 -4.87 2.87
N VAL A 23 -0.90 -5.86 3.51
CA VAL A 23 -1.23 -7.12 2.86
C VAL A 23 -2.72 -7.07 2.50
N LEU A 24 -3.00 -7.07 1.20
CA LEU A 24 -4.37 -6.93 0.70
C LEU A 24 -4.90 -8.26 0.21
N THR A 25 -6.21 -8.48 0.44
CA THR A 25 -6.90 -9.62 -0.15
C THR A 25 -7.21 -9.34 -1.62
N LYS A 26 -7.56 -10.41 -2.35
CA LYS A 26 -7.97 -10.27 -3.75
C LYS A 26 -9.19 -9.35 -3.86
N GLU A 27 -10.15 -9.45 -2.93
CA GLU A 27 -11.33 -8.61 -2.93
C GLU A 27 -10.98 -7.14 -2.74
N GLU A 28 -10.01 -6.85 -1.87
CA GLU A 28 -9.54 -5.49 -1.63
C GLU A 28 -8.86 -4.91 -2.87
N VAL A 29 -8.04 -5.70 -3.55
CA VAL A 29 -7.39 -5.28 -4.79
C VAL A 29 -8.43 -4.99 -5.87
N LEU A 30 -9.45 -5.85 -6.00
CA LEU A 30 -10.53 -5.63 -6.95
C LEU A 30 -11.32 -4.36 -6.62
N ALA A 31 -11.52 -4.07 -5.34
CA ALA A 31 -12.20 -2.84 -4.91
C ALA A 31 -11.40 -1.60 -5.33
N LEU A 32 -10.07 -1.63 -5.17
CA LEU A 32 -9.21 -0.53 -5.61
C LEU A 32 -9.31 -0.33 -7.13
N LEU A 33 -9.31 -1.43 -7.89
CA LEU A 33 -9.46 -1.36 -9.36
C LEU A 33 -10.81 -0.78 -9.76
N ALA A 34 -11.83 -0.98 -8.93
CA ALA A 34 -13.17 -0.41 -9.17
C ALA A 34 -13.28 1.06 -8.76
N GLY A 35 -12.21 1.64 -8.26
CA GLY A 35 -12.19 3.05 -7.87
C GLY A 35 -12.61 3.30 -6.42
N LYS A 36 -12.69 2.25 -5.61
CA LYS A 36 -13.05 2.38 -4.20
C LYS A 36 -11.83 2.71 -3.35
N VAL A 37 -12.06 3.26 -2.16
CA VAL A 37 -11.03 3.59 -1.20
C VAL A 37 -11.06 2.55 -0.08
N LEU A 38 -9.88 2.04 0.30
CA LEU A 38 -9.75 1.14 1.43
C LEU A 38 -9.37 1.95 2.67
N GLY A 39 -9.95 1.63 3.81
CA GLY A 39 -9.63 2.25 5.07
C GLY A 39 -9.20 1.23 6.11
N ASP A 40 -8.20 1.56 6.90
CA ASP A 40 -7.78 0.74 8.03
C ASP A 40 -8.43 1.27 9.30
N PRO A 41 -9.32 0.47 9.95
CA PRO A 41 -9.98 0.92 11.18
C PRO A 41 -9.06 0.88 12.41
N ASP A 42 -7.92 0.21 12.33
CA ASP A 42 -6.99 0.02 13.45
C ASP A 42 -5.89 1.08 13.43
N PHE A 43 -6.28 2.35 13.40
CA PHE A 43 -5.31 3.45 13.47
C PHE A 43 -5.15 3.95 14.91
N GLU A 44 -3.95 4.42 15.25
CA GLU A 44 -3.68 5.01 16.56
C GLU A 44 -3.78 6.54 16.54
N GLU A 45 -2.95 7.20 15.76
CA GLU A 45 -2.91 8.67 15.69
C GLU A 45 -3.44 9.21 14.37
N TYR A 46 -3.20 8.50 13.28
CA TYR A 46 -3.55 8.96 11.94
C TYR A 46 -4.42 7.93 11.23
N GLY A 47 -5.47 8.40 10.60
CA GLY A 47 -6.26 7.54 9.72
C GLY A 47 -5.42 7.06 8.54
N THR A 48 -5.63 5.81 8.14
CA THR A 48 -4.89 5.22 7.02
C THR A 48 -5.84 4.84 5.91
N PHE A 49 -5.60 5.40 4.72
CA PHE A 49 -6.42 5.14 3.55
C PHE A 49 -5.53 4.69 2.39
N ILE A 50 -6.04 3.76 1.61
CA ILE A 50 -5.35 3.25 0.43
C ILE A 50 -6.20 3.55 -0.78
N THR A 51 -5.63 4.30 -1.71
CA THR A 51 -6.30 4.66 -2.96
C THR A 51 -5.39 4.32 -4.13
N MET A 52 -6.00 4.08 -5.28
CA MET A 52 -5.27 3.88 -6.51
C MET A 52 -5.26 5.18 -7.30
N LYS A 53 -4.08 5.55 -7.79
CA LYS A 53 -3.95 6.76 -8.60
C LYS A 53 -4.70 6.59 -9.91
N LYS A 54 -5.52 7.59 -10.25
CA LYS A 54 -6.22 7.58 -11.54
C LYS A 54 -5.24 7.79 -12.68
N GLU A 55 -5.39 6.99 -13.71
CA GLU A 55 -4.69 7.22 -14.97
C GLU A 55 -5.50 8.16 -15.82
N GLU A 56 -4.80 9.12 -16.42
CA GLU A 56 -5.42 10.04 -17.35
C GLU A 56 -5.12 9.64 -18.79
#